data_5cdecabf6341a7672d72dfb1eca7a3ef
#
_entry.id   5cdecabf6341a7672d72dfb1eca7a3ef
#
_cell.length_a   1.000
_cell.length_b   1.000
_cell.length_c   1.000
_cell.angle_alpha   90.00
_cell.angle_beta   90.00
_cell.angle_gamma   90.00
#
_symmetry.space_group_name_H-M   'P 1'
#
loop_
_entity.id
_entity.type
_entity.pdbx_description
1 polymer ?
#
loop_
_entity_poly.entity_id
_entity_poly.type
_entity_poly.pdbx_seq_one_letter_code
_entity_poly.pdbx_strand_id
1 'polypeptide(L)'
;MLFRSPLGSLAKISVTNPIIFATQQAGEPTAVFMELHNDGNEAVNLAMVQSSQPANLVLHGTQNGKMITTDGIEIPAKGNVKLKPGGLHIMVFDSATALQAGGHFPLTLLFDNGEKIQVKANVVKY
;
A
#
# COMPACT_ATOMS: atom_id res chain seq x y z
N MET A 1 -10.54 17.06 27.60
CA MET A 1 -10.47 16.92 26.90
C MET A 1 -10.69 16.40 26.45
N LEU A 2 -10.49 16.26 26.31
CA LEU A 2 -10.34 15.95 25.64
C LEU A 2 -10.79 15.41 25.09
N PHE A 3 -10.79 15.34 24.82
CA PHE A 3 -10.87 14.86 24.06
C PHE A 3 -10.95 14.39 23.43
N ARG A 4 -11.02 14.16 23.52
CA ARG A 4 -10.69 13.76 22.78
C ARG A 4 -10.97 13.02 22.14
N SER A 5 -10.91 12.97 22.14
CA SER A 5 -10.93 12.23 21.34
C SER A 5 -11.20 11.50 20.64
N PRO A 6 -11.90 11.49 20.47
CA PRO A 6 -12.20 10.52 19.44
C PRO A 6 -11.04 10.20 18.60
N LEU A 7 -10.10 10.93 18.67
CA LEU A 7 -8.86 10.65 17.96
C LEU A 7 -8.27 9.35 18.38
N GLY A 8 -8.48 8.99 19.61
CA GLY A 8 -8.00 7.72 20.07
C GLY A 8 -8.75 6.55 19.48
N SER A 9 -9.90 6.81 18.83
CA SER A 9 -10.66 5.72 18.22
C SER A 9 -10.19 5.36 16.83
N LEU A 10 -9.30 6.15 16.24
CA LEU A 10 -8.79 5.82 14.93
C LEU A 10 -7.88 4.63 15.00
N ALA A 11 -7.88 3.85 13.94
CA ALA A 11 -6.95 2.75 13.84
C ALA A 11 -5.53 3.28 13.87
N LYS A 12 -4.64 2.52 14.47
CA LYS A 12 -3.23 2.89 14.54
C LYS A 12 -2.48 2.05 13.53
N ILE A 13 -2.47 2.51 12.29
CA ILE A 13 -1.84 1.77 11.21
C ILE A 13 -0.39 2.20 11.10
N SER A 14 0.49 1.21 10.99
CA SER A 14 1.89 1.46 10.70
C SER A 14 2.31 0.61 9.51
N VAL A 15 3.36 1.05 8.82
CA VAL A 15 3.86 0.41 7.62
C VAL A 15 5.31 0.03 7.85
N THR A 16 5.66 -1.22 7.49
CA THR A 16 7.03 -1.70 7.63
C THR A 16 7.56 -2.13 6.27
N ASN A 17 8.78 -1.74 5.99
CA ASN A 17 9.55 -2.22 4.84
C ASN A 17 8.81 -2.05 3.51
N PRO A 18 8.36 -0.85 3.16
CA PRO A 18 7.71 -0.64 1.87
C PRO A 18 8.75 -0.66 0.76
N ILE A 19 8.54 -1.51 -0.25
CA ILE A 19 9.43 -1.61 -1.40
C ILE A 19 8.64 -1.63 -2.68
N ILE A 20 9.29 -1.20 -3.76
CA ILE A 20 8.75 -1.30 -5.11
C ILE A 20 9.90 -1.78 -5.99
N PHE A 21 9.60 -2.69 -6.93
CA PHE A 21 10.65 -3.20 -7.80
C PHE A 21 11.02 -2.19 -8.86
N ALA A 22 12.32 -2.14 -9.16
CA ALA A 22 12.86 -1.26 -10.19
C ALA A 22 12.34 -1.67 -11.56
N THR A 23 12.25 -0.67 -12.46
CA THR A 23 11.84 -0.91 -13.84
C THR A 23 12.94 -0.37 -14.76
N GLN A 24 12.99 -0.91 -15.97
CA GLN A 24 13.98 -0.49 -16.97
C GLN A 24 13.44 0.59 -17.90
N GLN A 25 12.11 0.63 -18.04
CA GLN A 25 11.46 1.56 -18.96
C GLN A 25 10.27 2.22 -18.27
N ALA A 26 9.96 3.44 -18.73
CA ALA A 26 8.75 4.10 -18.29
C ALA A 26 7.53 3.27 -18.69
N GLY A 27 6.55 3.22 -17.82
CA GLY A 27 5.31 2.50 -18.09
C GLY A 27 5.37 1.00 -17.85
N GLU A 28 6.54 0.48 -17.55
CA GLU A 28 6.69 -0.96 -17.28
C GLU A 28 5.96 -1.29 -15.97
N PRO A 29 5.11 -2.33 -15.94
CA PRO A 29 4.40 -2.69 -14.71
C PRO A 29 5.36 -3.12 -13.61
N THR A 30 5.04 -2.71 -12.39
CA THR A 30 5.79 -3.14 -11.22
C THR A 30 4.83 -3.26 -10.05
N ALA A 31 5.33 -3.66 -8.89
CA ALA A 31 4.48 -3.92 -7.74
C ALA A 31 5.12 -3.39 -6.47
N VAL A 32 4.26 -2.99 -5.52
CA VAL A 32 4.67 -2.52 -4.21
C VAL A 32 4.31 -3.58 -3.19
N PHE A 33 5.24 -3.83 -2.28
CA PHE A 33 5.05 -4.77 -1.17
C PHE A 33 5.39 -4.06 0.12
N MET A 34 4.67 -4.40 1.18
CA MET A 34 4.89 -3.83 2.50
C MET A 34 4.14 -4.65 3.53
N GLU A 35 4.42 -4.39 4.78
CA GLU A 35 3.67 -4.99 5.87
C GLU A 35 2.86 -3.91 6.55
N LEU A 36 1.56 -4.15 6.74
CA LEU A 36 0.65 -3.22 7.37
C LEU A 36 0.25 -3.77 8.73
N HIS A 37 0.35 -2.94 9.75
CA HIS A 37 0.01 -3.33 11.13
C HIS A 37 -1.11 -2.45 11.64
N ASN A 38 -2.05 -3.05 12.33
CA ASN A 38 -3.17 -2.34 12.93
C ASN A 38 -3.18 -2.62 14.43
N ASP A 39 -2.76 -1.63 15.22
CA ASP A 39 -2.75 -1.73 16.68
C ASP A 39 -4.05 -1.24 17.30
N GLY A 40 -5.02 -0.85 16.48
CA GLY A 40 -6.29 -0.36 16.95
C GLY A 40 -7.26 -1.49 17.32
N ASN A 41 -8.42 -1.10 17.81
CA ASN A 41 -9.42 -2.06 18.25
C ASN A 41 -10.47 -2.36 17.19
N GLU A 42 -10.34 -1.78 15.99
CA GLU A 42 -11.29 -2.00 14.91
C GLU A 42 -10.56 -2.32 13.65
N ALA A 43 -11.13 -3.19 12.83
CA ALA A 43 -10.59 -3.48 11.51
C ALA A 43 -10.72 -2.26 10.62
N VAL A 44 -9.78 -2.09 9.70
CA VAL A 44 -9.76 -0.99 8.75
C VAL A 44 -9.48 -1.56 7.36
N ASN A 45 -10.06 -0.95 6.34
CA ASN A 45 -9.79 -1.34 4.97
C ASN A 45 -8.90 -0.31 4.30
N LEU A 46 -7.85 -0.81 3.64
CA LEU A 46 -7.10 0.01 2.70
C LEU A 46 -7.94 0.11 1.44
N ALA A 47 -8.51 1.27 1.20
CA ALA A 47 -9.51 1.43 0.15
C ALA A 47 -8.89 1.86 -1.18
N MET A 48 -7.81 2.62 -1.13
CA MET A 48 -7.23 3.19 -2.34
C MET A 48 -5.78 3.58 -2.09
N VAL A 49 -4.99 3.57 -3.14
CA VAL A 49 -3.59 4.02 -3.08
C VAL A 49 -3.39 5.04 -4.19
N GLN A 50 -2.72 6.13 -3.86
CA GLN A 50 -2.41 7.19 -4.80
C GLN A 50 -0.93 7.52 -4.74
N SER A 51 -0.44 8.23 -5.76
CA SER A 51 0.92 8.71 -5.77
C SER A 51 0.96 10.13 -6.30
N SER A 52 1.93 10.91 -5.81
CA SER A 52 2.19 12.23 -6.37
C SER A 52 2.87 12.14 -7.73
N GLN A 53 3.46 10.99 -8.05
CA GLN A 53 4.02 10.76 -9.38
C GLN A 53 2.96 10.16 -10.29
N PRO A 54 2.96 10.54 -11.59
CA PRO A 54 1.97 9.99 -12.51
C PRO A 54 2.13 8.47 -12.65
N ALA A 55 1.07 7.77 -12.30
CA ALA A 55 1.02 6.30 -12.41
C ALA A 55 -0.38 5.86 -12.05
N ASN A 56 -0.73 4.66 -12.50
CA ASN A 56 -1.98 4.01 -12.12
C ASN A 56 -1.68 2.94 -11.09
N LEU A 57 -2.30 3.06 -9.92
CA LEU A 57 -2.08 2.12 -8.83
C LEU A 57 -3.36 1.36 -8.55
N VAL A 58 -3.24 0.04 -8.49
CA VAL A 58 -4.41 -0.85 -8.36
C VAL A 58 -4.09 -1.89 -7.30
N LEU A 59 -5.08 -2.18 -6.44
CA LEU A 59 -4.94 -3.24 -5.45
C LEU A 59 -5.23 -4.58 -6.12
N HIS A 60 -4.33 -5.52 -5.98
CA HIS A 60 -4.47 -6.86 -6.54
C HIS A 60 -4.35 -7.92 -5.46
N GLY A 61 -5.08 -9.00 -5.64
CA GLY A 61 -4.96 -10.19 -4.81
C GLY A 61 -4.84 -11.40 -5.70
N THR A 62 -4.74 -12.56 -5.06
CA THR A 62 -4.70 -13.83 -5.78
C THR A 62 -5.88 -14.66 -5.31
N GLN A 63 -6.63 -15.19 -6.25
CA GLN A 63 -7.78 -16.05 -5.96
C GLN A 63 -7.73 -17.23 -6.93
N ASN A 64 -7.72 -18.45 -6.39
CA ASN A 64 -7.66 -19.67 -7.18
C ASN A 64 -6.47 -19.67 -8.13
N GLY A 65 -5.34 -19.12 -7.68
CA GLY A 65 -4.12 -19.09 -8.48
C GLY A 65 -4.09 -17.99 -9.52
N LYS A 66 -5.11 -17.15 -9.58
CA LYS A 66 -5.17 -16.07 -10.56
C LYS A 66 -5.13 -14.72 -9.88
N MET A 67 -4.42 -13.77 -10.50
CA MET A 67 -4.37 -12.40 -10.02
C MET A 67 -5.68 -11.69 -10.34
N ILE A 68 -6.27 -11.05 -9.35
CA ILE A 68 -7.52 -10.31 -9.51
C ILE A 68 -7.40 -8.93 -8.89
N THR A 69 -8.18 -7.98 -9.42
CA THR A 69 -8.33 -6.67 -8.79
C THR A 69 -9.23 -6.83 -7.57
N THR A 70 -8.85 -6.22 -6.46
CA THR A 70 -9.67 -6.27 -5.25
C THR A 70 -10.13 -4.88 -4.87
N ASP A 71 -11.30 -4.79 -4.23
CA ASP A 71 -11.90 -3.51 -3.85
C ASP A 71 -11.24 -2.90 -2.64
N GLY A 72 -10.45 -3.64 -1.92
CA GLY A 72 -9.75 -3.15 -0.75
C GLY A 72 -9.04 -4.29 -0.04
N ILE A 73 -8.27 -3.91 0.96
CA ILE A 73 -7.53 -4.88 1.78
C ILE A 73 -7.89 -4.63 3.23
N GLU A 74 -8.48 -5.62 3.88
CA GLU A 74 -8.85 -5.49 5.28
C GLU A 74 -7.66 -5.78 6.17
N ILE A 75 -7.39 -4.87 7.12
CA ILE A 75 -6.38 -5.08 8.15
C ILE A 75 -7.13 -5.28 9.46
N PRO A 76 -7.12 -6.51 10.00
CA PRO A 76 -7.92 -6.78 11.20
C PRO A 76 -7.41 -6.03 12.42
N ALA A 77 -8.31 -5.82 13.38
CA ALA A 77 -7.94 -5.20 14.65
C ALA A 77 -6.84 -6.01 15.31
N LYS A 78 -5.82 -5.33 15.82
CA LYS A 78 -4.70 -5.98 16.51
C LYS A 78 -3.98 -7.00 15.62
N GLY A 79 -4.07 -6.81 14.30
CA GLY A 79 -3.47 -7.73 13.35
C GLY A 79 -2.61 -7.05 12.34
N ASN A 80 -2.11 -7.85 11.40
CA ASN A 80 -1.29 -7.32 10.31
C ASN A 80 -1.59 -8.07 9.03
N VAL A 81 -1.26 -7.40 7.94
CA VAL A 81 -1.39 -7.95 6.59
C VAL A 81 -0.08 -7.72 5.89
N LYS A 82 0.42 -8.75 5.22
CA LYS A 82 1.67 -8.66 4.49
C LYS A 82 1.39 -8.73 3.00
N LEU A 83 1.77 -7.67 2.30
CA LEU A 83 1.71 -7.66 0.83
C LEU A 83 3.00 -8.29 0.33
N LYS A 84 2.87 -9.34 -0.48
CA LYS A 84 4.02 -10.13 -0.89
C LYS A 84 3.80 -10.70 -2.29
N PRO A 85 4.88 -11.08 -2.97
CA PRO A 85 4.75 -11.72 -4.29
C PRO A 85 3.89 -12.97 -4.18
N GLY A 86 2.95 -13.12 -5.12
CA GLY A 86 2.04 -14.24 -5.13
C GLY A 86 0.82 -14.06 -4.25
N GLY A 87 0.74 -12.97 -3.48
CA GLY A 87 -0.39 -12.68 -2.63
C GLY A 87 -0.93 -11.30 -2.92
N LEU A 88 -1.41 -10.62 -1.88
CA LEU A 88 -1.88 -9.25 -2.01
C LEU A 88 -0.73 -8.33 -2.39
N HIS A 89 -0.98 -7.36 -3.26
CA HIS A 89 0.04 -6.40 -3.64
C HIS A 89 -0.62 -5.18 -4.30
N ILE A 90 0.18 -4.12 -4.46
CA ILE A 90 -0.26 -2.92 -5.17
C ILE A 90 0.45 -2.92 -6.51
N MET A 91 -0.31 -3.04 -7.60
CA MET A 91 0.27 -2.96 -8.94
C MET A 91 0.41 -1.53 -9.36
N VAL A 92 1.51 -1.23 -10.04
CA VAL A 92 1.80 0.11 -10.55
C VAL A 92 1.94 0.01 -12.07
N PHE A 93 1.08 0.73 -12.77
CA PHE A 93 1.08 0.77 -14.24
C PHE A 93 1.35 2.20 -14.71
N ASP A 94 1.86 2.31 -15.91
CA ASP A 94 1.95 3.60 -16.62
C ASP A 94 2.73 4.66 -15.85
N SER A 95 3.80 4.24 -15.15
CA SER A 95 4.63 5.22 -14.46
C SER A 95 5.31 6.12 -15.51
N ALA A 96 5.44 7.40 -15.17
CA ALA A 96 5.96 8.37 -16.12
C ALA A 96 7.44 8.17 -16.42
N THR A 97 8.19 7.58 -15.49
CA THR A 97 9.62 7.35 -15.65
C THR A 97 9.98 5.96 -15.17
N ALA A 98 11.11 5.45 -15.64
CA ALA A 98 11.67 4.22 -15.10
C ALA A 98 12.07 4.44 -13.65
N LEU A 99 11.94 3.38 -12.84
CA LEU A 99 12.28 3.43 -11.42
C LEU A 99 13.65 2.82 -11.21
N GLN A 100 14.54 3.57 -10.61
CA GLN A 100 15.92 3.13 -10.42
C GLN A 100 16.15 2.68 -8.99
N ALA A 101 16.85 1.57 -8.84
CA ALA A 101 17.20 1.05 -7.53
C ALA A 101 17.96 2.12 -6.74
N GLY A 102 17.64 2.24 -5.45
CA GLY A 102 18.20 3.27 -4.60
C GLY A 102 17.33 4.51 -4.50
N GLY A 103 16.32 4.64 -5.37
CA GLY A 103 15.39 5.77 -5.30
C GLY A 103 14.20 5.46 -4.42
N HIS A 104 13.21 6.34 -4.49
CA HIS A 104 11.98 6.20 -3.71
C HIS A 104 10.77 6.47 -4.59
N PHE A 105 9.66 5.85 -4.25
CA PHE A 105 8.39 6.07 -4.93
C PHE A 105 7.36 6.46 -3.87
N PRO A 106 6.83 7.68 -3.94
CA PRO A 106 5.90 8.15 -2.91
C PRO A 106 4.51 7.55 -3.11
N LEU A 107 3.88 7.18 -2.02
CA LEU A 107 2.54 6.60 -2.01
C LEU A 107 1.72 7.26 -0.91
N THR A 108 0.42 7.39 -1.16
CA THR A 108 -0.54 7.76 -0.13
C THR A 108 -1.55 6.65 -0.01
N LEU A 109 -1.62 6.06 1.18
CA LEU A 109 -2.57 5.00 1.48
C LEU A 109 -3.82 5.64 2.07
N LEU A 110 -4.98 5.35 1.47
CA LEU A 110 -6.26 5.91 1.91
C LEU A 110 -7.10 4.79 2.50
N PHE A 111 -7.50 4.97 3.74
CA PHE A 111 -8.26 3.97 4.46
C PHE A 111 -9.72 4.39 4.59
N ASP A 112 -10.62 3.42 4.75
CA ASP A 112 -12.05 3.68 4.77
C ASP A 112 -12.51 4.40 6.03
N ASN A 113 -11.65 4.53 7.05
CA ASN A 113 -11.96 5.33 8.23
C ASN A 113 -11.54 6.79 8.07
N GLY A 114 -11.08 7.18 6.89
CA GLY A 114 -10.63 8.55 6.62
C GLY A 114 -9.15 8.79 6.87
N GLU A 115 -8.45 7.80 7.40
CA GLU A 115 -7.03 7.95 7.69
C GLU A 115 -6.22 7.93 6.40
N LYS A 116 -5.16 8.74 6.35
CA LYS A 116 -4.22 8.79 5.21
C LYS A 116 -2.82 8.61 5.74
N ILE A 117 -2.05 7.76 5.08
CA ILE A 117 -0.66 7.53 5.47
C ILE A 117 0.22 7.71 4.24
N GLN A 118 1.23 8.56 4.37
CA GLN A 118 2.20 8.77 3.30
C GLN A 118 3.37 7.84 3.50
N VAL A 119 3.77 7.17 2.43
CA VAL A 119 4.81 6.15 2.45
C VAL A 119 5.78 6.44 1.33
N LYS A 120 7.06 6.24 1.59
CA LYS A 120 8.08 6.27 0.54
C LYS A 120 8.60 4.85 0.37
N ALA A 121 8.18 4.21 -0.71
CA ALA A 121 8.65 2.86 -1.00
C ALA A 121 10.07 2.93 -1.55
N ASN A 122 10.94 2.08 -1.03
CA ASN A 122 12.31 1.98 -1.52
C ASN A 122 12.32 1.21 -2.82
N VAL A 123 12.95 1.76 -3.85
CA VAL A 123 13.08 1.08 -5.13
C VAL A 123 14.23 0.09 -5.03
N VAL A 124 13.94 -1.17 -5.22
CA VAL A 124 14.92 -2.24 -5.10
C VAL A 124 14.99 -3.04 -6.39
N LYS A 125 16.11 -3.70 -6.61
CA LYS A 125 16.23 -4.58 -7.76
C LYS A 125 15.35 -5.79 -7.58
N TYR A 126 14.80 -6.21 -8.70
CA TYR A 126 13.98 -7.42 -8.73
C TYR A 126 14.85 -8.63 -8.43
#